data_aee8541c70aa2e5bac10557e611163e8
#
_entry.id   aee8541c70aa2e5bac10557e611163e8
#
_cell.length_a   1.000
_cell.length_b   1.000
_cell.length_c   1.000
_cell.angle_alpha   90.00
_cell.angle_beta   90.00
_cell.angle_gamma   90.00
#
_symmetry.space_group_name_H-M   'P 1'
#
loop_
_entity.id
_entity.type
_entity.pdbx_description
1 polymer ?
#
loop_
_entity_poly.entity_id
_entity_poly.type
_entity_poly.pdbx_seq_one_letter_code
_entity_poly.pdbx_strand_id
1 'polypeptide(L)'
;RPWQHVMEPLFGYLKLAEKLYYDNKRKYIGSWNFGPNIKNNLKVLEVAKYGRKILNSKSKILKTKQIFYESQHLSLDSNKAFKFLKWRTILNAKQALKLSFEWHKFYNDKSLRYKIVNFTINQIKNYKKTINYS
;
A
#
# COMPACT_ATOMS: atom_id res chain seq x y z
N ARG A 1 1.48 3.24 -12.39
CA ARG A 1 2.19 3.46 -11.14
C ARG A 1 2.04 2.26 -10.20
N PRO A 2 3.06 1.94 -9.39
CA PRO A 2 3.01 0.91 -8.37
C PRO A 2 2.22 1.42 -7.15
N TRP A 3 0.97 0.97 -7.04
CA TRP A 3 0.10 1.34 -5.93
C TRP A 3 0.12 0.24 -4.87
N GLN A 4 0.38 0.63 -3.62
CA GLN A 4 0.31 -0.31 -2.48
C GLN A 4 -0.22 0.39 -1.24
N HIS A 5 -0.79 -0.38 -0.33
CA HIS A 5 -1.24 0.14 0.96
C HIS A 5 -0.05 0.31 1.91
N VAL A 6 -0.10 1.32 2.77
CA VAL A 6 0.99 1.62 3.72
C VAL A 6 1.34 0.45 4.64
N MET A 7 0.40 -0.41 4.98
CA MET A 7 0.66 -1.59 5.80
C MET A 7 1.64 -2.58 5.16
N GLU A 8 1.72 -2.63 3.83
CA GLU A 8 2.63 -3.53 3.11
C GLU A 8 4.11 -3.23 3.41
N PRO A 9 4.63 -2.00 3.13
CA PRO A 9 6.01 -1.68 3.44
C PRO A 9 6.28 -1.64 4.95
N LEU A 10 5.31 -1.19 5.77
CA LEU A 10 5.47 -1.21 7.23
C LEU A 10 5.68 -2.63 7.77
N PHE A 11 4.95 -3.61 7.24
CA PHE A 11 5.17 -5.01 7.58
C PHE A 11 6.56 -5.49 7.16
N GLY A 12 7.04 -5.05 5.99
CA GLY A 12 8.40 -5.32 5.54
C GLY A 12 9.46 -4.73 6.48
N TYR A 13 9.25 -3.48 6.95
CA TYR A 13 10.15 -2.84 7.92
C TYR A 13 10.18 -3.59 9.25
N LEU A 14 9.04 -4.05 9.75
CA LEU A 14 8.98 -4.83 10.99
C LEU A 14 9.71 -6.16 10.84
N LYS A 15 9.55 -6.87 9.72
CA LYS A 15 10.32 -8.10 9.42
C LYS A 15 11.82 -7.83 9.35
N LEU A 16 12.22 -6.73 8.73
CA LEU A 16 13.64 -6.36 8.67
C LEU A 16 14.20 -6.02 10.05
N ALA A 17 13.46 -5.24 10.84
CA ALA A 17 13.86 -4.88 12.20
C ALA A 17 14.00 -6.13 13.08
N GLU A 18 13.07 -7.07 13.00
CA GLU A 18 13.15 -8.36 13.70
C GLU A 18 14.43 -9.13 13.31
N LYS A 19 14.74 -9.21 12.01
CA LYS A 19 15.95 -9.89 11.52
C LYS A 19 17.25 -9.20 11.95
N LEU A 20 17.27 -7.88 11.95
CA LEU A 20 18.43 -7.11 12.43
C LEU A 20 18.63 -7.30 13.93
N TYR A 21 17.55 -7.37 14.70
CA TYR A 21 17.60 -7.53 16.15
C TYR A 21 18.06 -8.94 16.56
N TYR A 22 17.44 -9.99 16.00
CA TYR A 22 17.70 -11.37 16.43
C TYR A 22 18.85 -12.05 15.69
N ASP A 23 18.97 -11.84 14.38
CA ASP A 23 19.97 -12.55 13.57
C ASP A 23 21.29 -11.77 13.47
N ASN A 24 21.29 -10.45 13.61
CA ASN A 24 22.44 -9.52 13.53
C ASN A 24 23.45 -9.85 12.41
N LYS A 25 22.98 -10.32 11.26
CA LYS A 25 23.86 -10.73 10.14
C LYS A 25 24.03 -9.60 9.13
N ARG A 26 25.28 -9.42 8.64
CA ARG A 26 25.61 -8.38 7.64
C ARG A 26 24.68 -8.35 6.43
N LYS A 27 24.08 -9.50 6.03
CA LYS A 27 23.16 -9.58 4.88
C LYS A 27 21.87 -8.78 5.04
N TYR A 28 21.50 -8.39 6.26
CA TYR A 28 20.32 -7.57 6.52
C TYR A 28 20.62 -6.07 6.53
N ILE A 29 21.89 -5.68 6.58
CA ILE A 29 22.34 -4.28 6.54
C ILE A 29 22.26 -3.75 5.11
N GLY A 30 21.93 -2.47 4.95
CA GLY A 30 21.90 -1.76 3.68
C GLY A 30 20.49 -1.46 3.17
N SER A 31 20.39 -1.12 1.87
CA SER A 31 19.15 -0.67 1.24
C SER A 31 18.19 -1.82 0.94
N TRP A 32 16.90 -1.57 1.15
CA TRP A 32 15.81 -2.51 0.89
C TRP A 32 14.66 -1.84 0.15
N ASN A 33 14.10 -2.54 -0.82
CA ASN A 33 12.90 -2.12 -1.52
C ASN A 33 11.71 -3.01 -1.11
N PHE A 34 10.59 -2.36 -0.82
CA PHE A 34 9.31 -3.01 -0.50
C PHE A 34 8.23 -2.47 -1.45
N GLY A 35 8.22 -2.95 -2.66
CA GLY A 35 7.30 -2.52 -3.70
C GLY A 35 6.27 -3.58 -4.09
N PRO A 36 5.15 -3.16 -4.71
CA PRO A 36 4.11 -4.07 -5.14
C PRO A 36 4.54 -4.87 -6.37
N ASN A 37 3.84 -5.97 -6.63
CA ASN A 37 4.04 -6.72 -7.86
C ASN A 37 3.66 -5.86 -9.08
N ILE A 38 4.51 -5.87 -10.12
CA ILE A 38 4.32 -5.12 -11.37
C ILE A 38 2.96 -5.42 -12.03
N LYS A 39 2.46 -6.65 -11.91
CA LYS A 39 1.15 -7.04 -12.45
C LYS A 39 -0.03 -6.24 -11.84
N ASN A 40 0.20 -5.55 -10.73
CA ASN A 40 -0.80 -4.77 -10.01
C ASN A 40 -0.75 -3.26 -10.32
N ASN A 41 0.00 -2.85 -11.34
CA ASN A 41 0.07 -1.43 -11.72
C ASN A 41 -1.26 -0.95 -12.31
N LEU A 42 -1.71 0.20 -11.85
CA LEU A 42 -2.91 0.88 -12.36
C LEU A 42 -2.52 2.27 -12.87
N LYS A 43 -3.22 2.73 -13.92
CA LYS A 43 -3.12 4.11 -14.39
C LYS A 43 -3.75 5.06 -13.38
N VAL A 44 -3.21 6.27 -13.23
CA VAL A 44 -3.75 7.30 -12.33
C VAL A 44 -5.25 7.54 -12.57
N LEU A 45 -5.68 7.55 -13.84
CA LEU A 45 -7.08 7.71 -14.20
C LEU A 45 -7.97 6.58 -13.65
N GLU A 46 -7.48 5.35 -13.64
CA GLU A 46 -8.22 4.20 -13.08
C GLU A 46 -8.36 4.34 -11.57
N VAL A 47 -7.29 4.77 -10.89
CA VAL A 47 -7.30 5.05 -9.45
C VAL A 47 -8.29 6.17 -9.13
N ALA A 48 -8.26 7.28 -9.89
CA ALA A 48 -9.18 8.40 -9.70
C ALA A 48 -10.65 7.97 -9.89
N LYS A 49 -10.95 7.19 -10.93
CA LYS A 49 -12.28 6.64 -11.16
C LYS A 49 -12.73 5.72 -10.02
N TYR A 50 -11.84 4.86 -9.56
CA TYR A 50 -12.13 3.92 -8.48
C TYR A 50 -12.36 4.65 -7.15
N GLY A 51 -11.51 5.62 -6.81
CA GLY A 51 -11.66 6.45 -5.62
C GLY A 51 -12.97 7.24 -5.64
N ARG A 52 -13.31 7.88 -6.78
CA ARG A 52 -14.59 8.58 -6.96
C ARG A 52 -15.78 7.69 -6.65
N LYS A 53 -15.74 6.42 -7.08
CA LYS A 53 -16.83 5.45 -6.82
C LYS A 53 -16.93 5.14 -5.33
N ILE A 54 -15.83 4.81 -4.65
CA ILE A 54 -15.84 4.46 -3.22
C ILE A 54 -16.28 5.64 -2.35
N LEU A 55 -15.79 6.84 -2.69
CA LEU A 55 -16.08 8.06 -1.94
C LEU A 55 -17.46 8.65 -2.23
N ASN A 56 -18.23 8.06 -3.18
CA ASN A 56 -19.49 8.62 -3.69
C ASN A 56 -19.34 10.10 -4.14
N SER A 57 -18.18 10.44 -4.70
CA SER A 57 -17.87 11.81 -5.07
C SER A 57 -18.50 12.19 -6.41
N LYS A 58 -19.11 13.39 -6.46
CA LYS A 58 -19.62 14.01 -7.69
C LYS A 58 -18.57 14.82 -8.45
N SER A 59 -17.32 14.86 -7.96
CA SER A 59 -16.23 15.63 -8.58
C SER A 59 -15.97 15.17 -10.01
N LYS A 60 -15.69 16.12 -10.89
CA LYS A 60 -15.29 15.85 -12.28
C LYS A 60 -13.80 15.50 -12.31
N ILE A 61 -13.42 14.49 -13.09
CA ILE A 61 -12.03 14.16 -13.36
C ILE A 61 -11.60 14.93 -14.61
N LEU A 62 -10.74 15.91 -14.44
CA LEU A 62 -10.19 16.69 -15.55
C LEU A 62 -8.84 16.10 -15.97
N LYS A 63 -8.63 15.98 -17.27
CA LYS A 63 -7.33 15.62 -17.84
C LYS A 63 -6.64 16.90 -18.27
N THR A 64 -5.44 17.13 -17.76
CA THR A 64 -4.56 18.21 -18.25
C THR A 64 -3.52 17.66 -19.20
N LYS A 65 -3.01 18.51 -20.10
CA LYS A 65 -1.83 18.16 -20.92
C LYS A 65 -0.64 17.95 -19.99
N GLN A 66 0.09 16.86 -20.19
CA GLN A 66 1.31 16.59 -19.44
C GLN A 66 2.40 17.54 -19.96
N ILE A 67 2.94 18.38 -19.09
CA ILE A 67 3.96 19.37 -19.43
C ILE A 67 5.37 18.81 -19.22
N PHE A 68 5.51 17.87 -18.28
CA PHE A 68 6.80 17.26 -17.93
C PHE A 68 6.87 15.80 -18.37
N TYR A 69 8.07 15.38 -18.75
CA TYR A 69 8.35 13.97 -19.02
C TYR A 69 8.17 13.16 -17.74
N GLU A 70 7.31 12.17 -17.79
CA GLU A 70 7.08 11.24 -16.70
C GLU A 70 7.34 9.81 -17.19
N SER A 71 8.16 9.07 -16.46
CA SER A 71 8.41 7.66 -16.79
C SER A 71 7.11 6.88 -16.91
N GLN A 72 6.93 6.20 -18.04
CA GLN A 72 5.73 5.38 -18.30
C GLN A 72 5.68 4.15 -17.39
N HIS A 73 6.84 3.64 -16.99
CA HIS A 73 6.97 2.46 -16.15
C HIS A 73 7.89 2.76 -14.97
N LEU A 74 7.33 2.71 -13.78
CA LEU A 74 8.06 2.73 -12.52
C LEU A 74 7.77 1.42 -11.80
N SER A 75 8.81 0.72 -11.38
CA SER A 75 8.69 -0.48 -10.56
C SER A 75 9.84 -0.53 -9.55
N LEU A 76 9.60 -1.21 -8.44
CA LEU A 76 10.62 -1.48 -7.44
C LEU A 76 10.95 -2.97 -7.48
N ASP A 77 12.22 -3.30 -7.57
CA ASP A 77 12.68 -4.68 -7.40
C ASP A 77 12.72 -5.02 -5.91
N SER A 78 11.81 -5.90 -5.50
CA SER A 78 11.68 -6.40 -4.12
C SER A 78 12.22 -7.82 -3.95
N ASN A 79 13.00 -8.35 -4.90
CA ASN A 79 13.55 -9.71 -4.84
C ASN A 79 14.42 -9.92 -3.61
N LYS A 80 15.18 -8.91 -3.16
CA LYS A 80 15.96 -8.98 -1.92
C LYS A 80 15.05 -9.22 -0.71
N ALA A 81 13.95 -8.47 -0.60
CA ALA A 81 12.98 -8.62 0.48
C ALA A 81 12.31 -10.01 0.46
N PHE A 82 11.95 -10.50 -0.71
CA PHE A 82 11.41 -11.84 -0.86
C PHE A 82 12.42 -12.93 -0.45
N LYS A 83 13.65 -12.86 -0.96
CA LYS A 83 14.69 -13.88 -0.73
C LYS A 83 15.07 -13.99 0.75
N PHE A 84 15.32 -12.86 1.41
CA PHE A 84 15.90 -12.85 2.75
C PHE A 84 14.89 -12.69 3.89
N LEU A 85 13.75 -12.01 3.64
CA LEU A 85 12.71 -11.77 4.64
C LEU A 85 11.45 -12.58 4.39
N LYS A 86 11.36 -13.30 3.27
CA LYS A 86 10.11 -13.94 2.81
C LYS A 86 8.96 -12.94 2.77
N TRP A 87 9.30 -11.69 2.43
CA TRP A 87 8.32 -10.63 2.29
C TRP A 87 7.85 -10.49 0.85
N ARG A 88 6.57 -10.37 0.68
CA ARG A 88 5.92 -10.01 -0.60
C ARG A 88 4.65 -9.24 -0.31
N THR A 89 4.18 -8.46 -1.28
CA THR A 89 2.86 -7.83 -1.18
C THR A 89 1.76 -8.89 -1.17
N ILE A 90 0.77 -8.69 -0.33
CA ILE A 90 -0.39 -9.56 -0.15
C ILE A 90 -1.60 -8.97 -0.86
N LEU A 91 -1.78 -7.66 -0.74
CA LEU A 91 -2.89 -6.94 -1.34
C LEU A 91 -2.62 -6.64 -2.81
N ASN A 92 -3.59 -6.90 -3.67
CA ASN A 92 -3.54 -6.33 -5.02
C ASN A 92 -3.87 -4.82 -4.98
N ALA A 93 -3.59 -4.11 -6.10
CA ALA A 93 -3.77 -2.66 -6.14
C ALA A 93 -5.21 -2.20 -5.81
N LYS A 94 -6.23 -2.93 -6.24
CA LYS A 94 -7.62 -2.59 -5.94
C LYS A 94 -7.95 -2.76 -4.46
N GLN A 95 -7.45 -3.82 -3.82
CA GLN A 95 -7.60 -4.04 -2.37
C GLN A 95 -6.90 -2.95 -1.57
N ALA A 96 -5.64 -2.62 -1.94
CA ALA A 96 -4.87 -1.55 -1.33
C ALA A 96 -5.59 -0.21 -1.41
N LEU A 97 -6.09 0.16 -2.59
CA LEU A 97 -6.83 1.39 -2.81
C LEU A 97 -8.17 1.41 -2.05
N LYS A 98 -8.89 0.27 -2.02
CA LYS A 98 -10.14 0.15 -1.28
C LYS A 98 -9.92 0.50 0.20
N LEU A 99 -8.95 -0.13 0.85
CA LEU A 99 -8.65 0.14 2.27
C LEU A 99 -8.31 1.61 2.51
N SER A 100 -7.48 2.22 1.64
CA SER A 100 -7.11 3.63 1.76
C SER A 100 -8.31 4.56 1.59
N PHE A 101 -9.15 4.35 0.56
CA PHE A 101 -10.31 5.20 0.32
C PHE A 101 -11.41 5.01 1.37
N GLU A 102 -11.61 3.80 1.88
CA GLU A 102 -12.54 3.55 2.98
C GLU A 102 -12.08 4.25 4.26
N TRP A 103 -10.77 4.25 4.54
CA TRP A 103 -10.21 4.99 5.67
C TRP A 103 -10.45 6.49 5.53
N HIS A 104 -10.16 7.08 4.36
CA HIS A 104 -10.41 8.49 4.09
C HIS A 104 -11.89 8.86 4.16
N LYS A 105 -12.78 8.01 3.63
CA LYS A 105 -14.22 8.20 3.74
C LYS A 105 -14.67 8.25 5.19
N PHE A 106 -14.20 7.31 6.01
CA PHE A 106 -14.51 7.24 7.42
C PHE A 106 -13.97 8.46 8.19
N TYR A 107 -12.73 8.87 7.90
CA TYR A 107 -12.11 10.05 8.51
C TYR A 107 -12.82 11.37 8.18
N ASN A 108 -13.32 11.51 6.95
CA ASN A 108 -14.02 12.71 6.51
C ASN A 108 -15.46 12.81 7.03
N ASP A 109 -16.03 11.70 7.50
CA ASP A 109 -17.33 11.70 8.16
C ASP A 109 -17.16 12.23 9.60
N LYS A 110 -17.64 13.48 9.82
CA LYS A 110 -17.52 14.15 11.13
C LYS A 110 -18.19 13.36 12.25
N SER A 111 -19.27 12.62 11.96
CA SER A 111 -20.02 11.82 12.93
C SER A 111 -19.29 10.56 13.35
N LEU A 112 -18.37 10.06 12.54
CA LEU A 112 -17.62 8.80 12.76
C LEU A 112 -16.16 9.03 13.13
N ARG A 113 -15.63 10.25 12.92
CA ARG A 113 -14.19 10.57 13.08
C ARG A 113 -13.65 10.18 14.46
N TYR A 114 -14.42 10.32 15.53
CA TYR A 114 -13.99 9.94 16.87
C TYR A 114 -13.69 8.43 17.03
N LYS A 115 -14.20 7.59 16.13
CA LYS A 115 -13.94 6.13 16.10
C LYS A 115 -12.78 5.76 15.17
N ILE A 116 -12.04 6.72 14.59
CA ILE A 116 -11.02 6.45 13.57
C ILE A 116 -9.91 5.53 14.07
N VAL A 117 -9.52 5.64 15.34
CA VAL A 117 -8.50 4.76 15.95
C VAL A 117 -8.96 3.31 15.92
N ASN A 118 -10.19 3.04 16.36
CA ASN A 118 -10.76 1.68 16.35
C ASN A 118 -10.92 1.15 14.91
N PHE A 119 -11.32 2.00 13.98
CA PHE A 119 -11.41 1.63 12.56
C PHE A 119 -10.03 1.23 12.02
N THR A 120 -9.00 2.04 12.31
CA THR A 120 -7.61 1.76 11.90
C THR A 120 -7.10 0.45 12.51
N ILE A 121 -7.33 0.24 13.81
CA ILE A 121 -6.94 -1.00 14.49
C ILE A 121 -7.62 -2.22 13.84
N ASN A 122 -8.88 -2.10 13.47
CA ASN A 122 -9.61 -3.19 12.78
C ASN A 122 -9.04 -3.47 11.38
N GLN A 123 -8.66 -2.45 10.62
CA GLN A 123 -7.96 -2.65 9.36
C GLN A 123 -6.62 -3.37 9.54
N ILE A 124 -5.83 -2.99 10.55
CA ILE A 124 -4.56 -3.65 10.88
C ILE A 124 -4.79 -5.11 11.28
N LYS A 125 -5.77 -5.39 12.14
CA LYS A 125 -6.11 -6.77 12.57
C LYS A 125 -6.51 -7.65 11.38
N ASN A 126 -7.32 -7.10 10.46
CA ASN A 126 -7.75 -7.82 9.27
C ASN A 126 -6.58 -8.07 8.31
N TYR A 127 -5.72 -7.09 8.10
CA TYR A 127 -4.50 -7.26 7.33
C TYR A 127 -3.59 -8.34 7.93
N LYS A 128 -3.38 -8.34 9.26
CA LYS A 128 -2.60 -9.35 9.96
C LYS A 128 -3.15 -10.77 9.74
N LYS A 129 -4.46 -10.95 9.71
CA LYS A 129 -5.06 -12.26 9.38
C LYS A 129 -4.69 -12.72 7.98
N THR A 130 -4.70 -11.83 6.98
CA THR A 130 -4.32 -12.20 5.59
C THR A 130 -2.85 -12.61 5.46
N ILE A 131 -1.95 -12.07 6.30
CA ILE A 131 -0.54 -12.48 6.35
C ILE A 131 -0.38 -13.93 6.78
N ASN A 132 -1.16 -14.37 7.77
CA ASN A 132 -1.05 -15.71 8.36
C ASN A 132 -1.58 -16.82 7.42
N TYR A 133 -2.33 -16.47 6.37
CA TYR A 133 -2.87 -17.41 5.37
C TYR A 133 -2.10 -17.39 4.03
N SER A 134 -1.03 -16.61 3.90
CA SER A 134 -0.22 -16.44 2.68
C SER A 134 1.21 -16.95 2.87
#